data_b9e3af4734a33163a3123237d2ba6cca
#
_entry.id   b9e3af4734a33163a3123237d2ba6cca
#
_cell.length_a   1.000
_cell.length_b   1.000
_cell.length_c   1.000
_cell.angle_alpha   90.00
_cell.angle_beta   90.00
_cell.angle_gamma   90.00
#
_symmetry.space_group_name_H-M   'P 1'
#
loop_
_entity.id
_entity.type
_entity.pdbx_description
1 polymer ?
#
loop_
_entity_poly.entity_id
_entity_poly.type
_entity_poly.pdbx_seq_one_letter_code
_entity_poly.pdbx_strand_id
1 'polypeptide(L)'
;MNPPLLQMKGVAKRFTLHHQNGAELSVLHNVDLEVRPGECLVLDGPSGMGKSTLLKLIYANYRATEGRITVAPPGSAPVEVTEASPRELVRLRRESIGYVSQFLRVIPRVSALDVVAEPLVEDSGEDPAALEAAREQARAWLTRLRIPERLWALPPATFSGGEQQRVNIARNMIKPRPLMLLDEPTASLDAANTGTVIELIQEAAARGAALVGIFHDAHVGDAVATRRINVGDFRSAA
;
A
#
# COMPACT_ATOMS: atom_id res chain seq x y z
N MET A 1 14.02 21.81 -4.38
CA MET A 1 12.89 20.84 -4.36
C MET A 1 13.45 19.45 -4.22
N ASN A 2 12.95 18.63 -3.29
CA ASN A 2 13.36 17.22 -3.20
C ASN A 2 12.99 16.47 -4.48
N PRO A 3 13.82 15.54 -4.98
CA PRO A 3 13.46 14.70 -6.12
C PRO A 3 12.21 13.84 -5.81
N PRO A 4 11.42 13.46 -6.82
CA PRO A 4 10.27 12.59 -6.62
C PRO A 4 10.74 11.22 -6.13
N LEU A 5 9.99 10.66 -5.19
CA LEU A 5 10.21 9.31 -4.69
C LEU A 5 9.59 8.25 -5.62
N LEU A 6 8.45 8.58 -6.19
CA LEU A 6 7.77 7.80 -7.24
C LEU A 6 7.65 8.64 -8.50
N GLN A 7 8.00 8.07 -9.64
CA GLN A 7 7.79 8.68 -10.96
C GLN A 7 7.22 7.65 -11.92
N MET A 8 6.17 8.04 -12.63
CA MET A 8 5.59 7.30 -13.75
C MET A 8 5.67 8.18 -15.00
N LYS A 9 6.12 7.62 -16.12
CA LYS A 9 6.25 8.33 -17.41
C LYS A 9 5.65 7.51 -18.53
N GLY A 10 4.62 8.06 -19.20
CA GLY A 10 3.95 7.43 -20.33
C GLY A 10 3.36 6.06 -20.02
N VAL A 11 2.98 5.79 -18.76
CA VAL A 11 2.57 4.45 -18.37
C VAL A 11 1.20 4.11 -18.91
N ALA A 12 1.10 2.95 -19.59
CA ALA A 12 -0.16 2.41 -20.06
C ALA A 12 -0.38 0.98 -19.54
N LYS A 13 -1.66 0.61 -19.40
CA LYS A 13 -2.06 -0.76 -19.07
C LYS A 13 -3.23 -1.21 -19.91
N ARG A 14 -2.99 -2.27 -20.67
CA ARG A 14 -4.01 -3.04 -21.40
C ARG A 14 -4.08 -4.46 -20.84
N PHE A 15 -5.27 -5.02 -20.80
CA PHE A 15 -5.50 -6.43 -20.48
C PHE A 15 -6.05 -7.14 -21.70
N THR A 16 -5.51 -8.30 -22.02
CA THR A 16 -6.04 -9.17 -23.06
C THR A 16 -7.06 -10.13 -22.46
N LEU A 17 -8.30 -10.06 -22.94
CA LEU A 17 -9.40 -10.90 -22.49
C LEU A 17 -9.43 -12.21 -23.31
N HIS A 18 -8.66 -13.20 -22.90
CA HIS A 18 -8.53 -14.47 -23.62
C HIS A 18 -9.86 -15.19 -23.84
N HIS A 19 -10.84 -15.04 -22.93
CA HIS A 19 -12.19 -15.61 -23.04
C HIS A 19 -13.13 -14.83 -23.98
N GLN A 20 -12.70 -13.67 -24.49
CA GLN A 20 -13.45 -12.83 -25.42
C GLN A 20 -12.66 -12.60 -26.71
N ASN A 21 -12.25 -13.70 -27.37
CA ASN A 21 -11.52 -13.69 -28.64
C ASN A 21 -10.26 -12.79 -28.65
N GLY A 22 -9.61 -12.62 -27.49
CA GLY A 22 -8.40 -11.79 -27.41
C GLY A 22 -8.67 -10.28 -27.40
N ALA A 23 -9.91 -9.85 -27.11
CA ALA A 23 -10.22 -8.43 -27.01
C ALA A 23 -9.31 -7.70 -26.02
N GLU A 24 -8.80 -6.53 -26.40
CA GLU A 24 -7.98 -5.70 -25.51
C GLU A 24 -8.84 -4.71 -24.76
N LEU A 25 -8.67 -4.68 -23.44
CA LEU A 25 -9.26 -3.70 -22.53
C LEU A 25 -8.18 -2.70 -22.10
N SER A 26 -8.20 -1.49 -22.66
CA SER A 26 -7.35 -0.39 -22.21
C SER A 26 -7.91 0.19 -20.91
N VAL A 27 -7.11 0.14 -19.83
CA VAL A 27 -7.50 0.62 -18.51
C VAL A 27 -6.84 1.95 -18.17
N LEU A 28 -5.56 2.08 -18.50
CA LEU A 28 -4.77 3.30 -18.28
C LEU A 28 -3.99 3.63 -19.55
N HIS A 29 -3.90 4.91 -19.86
CA HIS A 29 -3.19 5.41 -21.03
C HIS A 29 -2.39 6.65 -20.68
N ASN A 30 -1.11 6.66 -21.07
CA ASN A 30 -0.16 7.77 -20.95
C ASN A 30 -0.16 8.44 -19.55
N VAL A 31 -0.01 7.63 -18.50
CA VAL A 31 0.03 8.15 -17.12
C VAL A 31 1.37 8.79 -16.86
N ASP A 32 1.38 10.11 -16.65
CA ASP A 32 2.50 10.88 -16.14
C ASP A 32 2.20 11.33 -14.71
N LEU A 33 2.99 10.87 -13.76
CA LEU A 33 2.75 11.08 -12.34
C LEU A 33 4.04 11.13 -11.55
N GLU A 34 4.13 12.06 -10.61
CA GLU A 34 5.21 12.14 -9.62
C GLU A 34 4.62 12.23 -8.22
N VAL A 35 5.27 11.60 -7.23
CA VAL A 35 4.94 11.75 -5.81
C VAL A 35 6.23 11.99 -5.04
N ARG A 36 6.21 13.01 -4.18
CA ARG A 36 7.38 13.46 -3.42
C ARG A 36 7.32 13.02 -1.96
N PRO A 37 8.46 12.95 -1.26
CA PRO A 37 8.48 12.72 0.19
C PRO A 37 7.55 13.69 0.93
N GLY A 38 6.76 13.16 1.85
CA GLY A 38 5.76 13.91 2.63
C GLY A 38 4.44 14.20 1.90
N GLU A 39 4.31 13.80 0.64
CA GLU A 39 3.09 13.98 -0.16
C GLU A 39 2.14 12.80 0.03
N CYS A 40 0.85 13.09 0.23
CA CYS A 40 -0.23 12.12 0.14
C CYS A 40 -1.08 12.41 -1.09
N LEU A 41 -0.89 11.62 -2.14
CA LEU A 41 -1.63 11.70 -3.38
C LEU A 41 -2.89 10.84 -3.30
N VAL A 42 -4.06 11.45 -3.40
CA VAL A 42 -5.35 10.74 -3.44
C VAL A 42 -5.78 10.53 -4.90
N LEU A 43 -6.12 9.28 -5.21
CA LEU A 43 -6.62 8.85 -6.51
C LEU A 43 -8.15 8.90 -6.52
N ASP A 44 -8.71 9.88 -7.21
CA ASP A 44 -10.15 10.07 -7.38
C ASP A 44 -10.68 9.41 -8.67
N GLY A 45 -11.98 9.30 -8.76
CA GLY A 45 -12.72 8.79 -9.93
C GLY A 45 -13.69 7.67 -9.58
N PRO A 46 -14.67 7.39 -10.45
CA PRO A 46 -15.66 6.31 -10.27
C PRO A 46 -15.03 4.93 -10.11
N SER A 47 -15.79 3.96 -9.60
CA SER A 47 -15.38 2.54 -9.58
C SER A 47 -15.10 2.04 -11.01
N GLY A 48 -14.11 1.15 -11.16
CA GLY A 48 -13.70 0.60 -12.45
C GLY A 48 -12.82 1.52 -13.32
N MET A 49 -12.45 2.71 -12.85
CA MET A 49 -11.59 3.63 -13.59
C MET A 49 -10.09 3.29 -13.58
N GLY A 50 -9.67 2.21 -12.93
CA GLY A 50 -8.27 1.78 -12.92
C GLY A 50 -7.46 2.25 -11.70
N LYS A 51 -8.08 2.83 -10.66
CA LYS A 51 -7.39 3.28 -9.44
C LYS A 51 -6.55 2.17 -8.79
N SER A 52 -7.17 1.04 -8.46
CA SER A 52 -6.43 -0.12 -7.89
C SER A 52 -5.47 -0.76 -8.90
N THR A 53 -5.71 -0.61 -10.22
CA THR A 53 -4.77 -1.01 -11.26
C THR A 53 -3.49 -0.18 -11.18
N LEU A 54 -3.61 1.14 -10.99
CA LEU A 54 -2.48 2.05 -10.81
C LEU A 54 -1.63 1.65 -9.58
N LEU A 55 -2.26 1.40 -8.42
CA LEU A 55 -1.54 0.92 -7.23
C LEU A 55 -0.84 -0.41 -7.49
N LYS A 56 -1.50 -1.36 -8.18
CA LYS A 56 -0.92 -2.67 -8.51
C LYS A 56 0.22 -2.58 -9.52
N LEU A 57 0.25 -1.58 -10.39
CA LEU A 57 1.38 -1.28 -11.29
C LEU A 57 2.58 -0.77 -10.48
N ILE A 58 2.36 0.20 -9.57
CA ILE A 58 3.40 0.75 -8.71
C ILE A 58 4.00 -0.36 -7.82
N TYR A 59 3.15 -1.24 -7.27
CA TYR A 59 3.58 -2.38 -6.46
C TYR A 59 4.16 -3.54 -7.29
N ALA A 60 4.16 -3.42 -8.63
CA ALA A 60 4.58 -4.47 -9.57
C ALA A 60 3.79 -5.79 -9.48
N ASN A 61 2.54 -5.77 -9.01
CA ASN A 61 1.62 -6.90 -9.11
C ASN A 61 1.09 -7.06 -10.54
N TYR A 62 1.06 -5.97 -11.29
CA TYR A 62 0.81 -5.96 -12.73
C TYR A 62 2.02 -5.38 -13.45
N ARG A 63 2.30 -5.92 -14.62
CA ARG A 63 3.30 -5.34 -15.52
C ARG A 63 2.65 -4.25 -16.37
N ALA A 64 3.30 -3.10 -16.49
CA ALA A 64 2.90 -2.05 -17.43
C ALA A 64 2.99 -2.59 -18.87
N THR A 65 2.11 -2.13 -19.74
CA THR A 65 2.16 -2.46 -21.18
C THR A 65 3.15 -1.54 -21.89
N GLU A 66 3.20 -0.28 -21.46
CA GLU A 66 4.09 0.76 -21.97
C GLU A 66 4.51 1.69 -20.83
N GLY A 67 5.58 2.48 -21.09
CA GLY A 67 6.07 3.49 -20.14
C GLY A 67 6.97 2.93 -19.06
N ARG A 68 7.35 3.81 -18.12
CA ARG A 68 8.32 3.51 -17.05
C ARG A 68 7.77 3.90 -15.69
N ILE A 69 8.07 3.08 -14.69
CA ILE A 69 7.77 3.35 -13.28
C ILE A 69 9.08 3.27 -12.51
N THR A 70 9.46 4.36 -11.86
CA THR A 70 10.69 4.44 -11.08
C THR A 70 10.37 4.76 -9.63
N VAL A 71 10.97 4.03 -8.69
CA VAL A 71 10.95 4.31 -7.26
C VAL A 71 12.37 4.65 -6.82
N ALA A 72 12.54 5.80 -6.17
CA ALA A 72 13.83 6.31 -5.70
C ALA A 72 13.84 6.41 -4.16
N PRO A 73 14.09 5.30 -3.43
CA PRO A 73 14.13 5.33 -1.97
C PRO A 73 15.30 6.19 -1.47
N PRO A 74 15.14 6.93 -0.37
CA PRO A 74 16.23 7.71 0.22
C PRO A 74 17.45 6.85 0.52
N GLY A 75 18.64 7.33 0.14
CA GLY A 75 19.91 6.64 0.41
C GLY A 75 20.18 5.39 -0.45
N SER A 76 19.34 5.12 -1.45
CA SER A 76 19.49 3.98 -2.37
C SER A 76 19.42 4.44 -3.83
N ALA A 77 19.97 3.65 -4.74
CA ALA A 77 19.80 3.89 -6.17
C ALA A 77 18.34 3.77 -6.58
N PRO A 78 17.84 4.60 -7.51
CA PRO A 78 16.53 4.44 -8.10
C PRO A 78 16.35 3.05 -8.74
N VAL A 79 15.16 2.47 -8.56
CA VAL A 79 14.79 1.18 -9.15
C VAL A 79 13.74 1.42 -10.22
N GLU A 80 13.99 0.99 -11.43
CA GLU A 80 13.00 0.97 -12.51
C GLU A 80 12.13 -0.28 -12.37
N VAL A 81 10.95 -0.12 -11.79
CA VAL A 81 10.00 -1.20 -11.46
C VAL A 81 9.58 -2.00 -12.70
N THR A 82 9.48 -1.33 -13.85
CA THR A 82 9.04 -1.94 -15.12
C THR A 82 10.03 -2.92 -15.72
N GLU A 83 11.32 -2.78 -15.40
CA GLU A 83 12.43 -3.61 -15.89
C GLU A 83 13.11 -4.44 -14.79
N ALA A 84 12.77 -4.19 -13.53
CA ALA A 84 13.39 -4.83 -12.38
C ALA A 84 13.20 -6.35 -12.38
N SER A 85 14.27 -7.06 -12.01
CA SER A 85 14.23 -8.50 -11.81
C SER A 85 13.29 -8.88 -10.65
N PRO A 86 12.79 -10.13 -10.61
CA PRO A 86 11.96 -10.59 -9.49
C PRO A 86 12.63 -10.41 -8.12
N ARG A 87 13.95 -10.58 -8.03
CA ARG A 87 14.72 -10.40 -6.80
C ARG A 87 14.74 -8.93 -6.35
N GLU A 88 14.95 -8.02 -7.27
CA GLU A 88 14.90 -6.56 -7.00
C GLU A 88 13.50 -6.12 -6.57
N LEU A 89 12.44 -6.64 -7.21
CA LEU A 89 11.06 -6.35 -6.82
C LEU A 89 10.73 -6.85 -5.41
N VAL A 90 11.18 -8.04 -5.05
CA VAL A 90 11.02 -8.56 -3.67
C VAL A 90 11.72 -7.66 -2.67
N ARG A 91 12.98 -7.27 -2.95
CA ARG A 91 13.74 -6.36 -2.10
C ARG A 91 13.06 -5.00 -1.98
N LEU A 92 12.62 -4.42 -3.10
CA LEU A 92 11.93 -3.12 -3.13
C LEU A 92 10.65 -3.13 -2.28
N ARG A 93 9.82 -4.17 -2.38
CA ARG A 93 8.60 -4.35 -1.57
C ARG A 93 8.90 -4.50 -0.09
N ARG A 94 9.96 -5.21 0.25
CA ARG A 94 10.34 -5.46 1.62
C ARG A 94 10.91 -4.22 2.32
N GLU A 95 11.74 -3.44 1.61
CA GLU A 95 12.50 -2.33 2.17
C GLU A 95 11.81 -0.98 1.96
N SER A 96 11.10 -0.80 0.83
CA SER A 96 10.73 0.54 0.38
C SER A 96 9.25 0.76 0.14
N ILE A 97 8.46 -0.28 -0.17
CA ILE A 97 7.03 -0.12 -0.51
C ILE A 97 6.14 -0.88 0.48
N GLY A 98 5.33 -0.16 1.26
CA GLY A 98 4.22 -0.73 2.01
C GLY A 98 2.94 -0.75 1.18
N TYR A 99 2.14 -1.80 1.30
CA TYR A 99 0.86 -1.89 0.60
C TYR A 99 -0.26 -2.37 1.52
N VAL A 100 -1.08 -1.45 1.98
CA VAL A 100 -2.33 -1.77 2.66
C VAL A 100 -3.38 -2.07 1.60
N SER A 101 -3.61 -3.34 1.34
CA SER A 101 -4.63 -3.82 0.40
C SER A 101 -6.02 -3.81 1.03
N GLN A 102 -7.06 -3.85 0.21
CA GLN A 102 -8.46 -3.91 0.65
C GLN A 102 -8.76 -5.15 1.53
N PHE A 103 -8.02 -6.23 1.34
CA PHE A 103 -8.18 -7.47 2.10
C PHE A 103 -6.85 -7.94 2.67
N LEU A 104 -6.85 -8.32 3.94
CA LEU A 104 -5.70 -8.95 4.58
C LEU A 104 -5.45 -10.33 3.95
N ARG A 105 -4.25 -10.52 3.42
CA ARG A 105 -3.76 -11.85 3.04
C ARG A 105 -3.05 -12.46 4.25
N VAL A 106 -3.72 -13.35 4.94
CA VAL A 106 -3.18 -14.01 6.14
C VAL A 106 -2.58 -15.37 5.81
N ILE A 107 -1.52 -15.73 6.52
CA ILE A 107 -1.01 -17.10 6.56
C ILE A 107 -1.87 -17.85 7.59
N PRO A 108 -2.50 -18.97 7.22
CA PRO A 108 -3.28 -19.76 8.17
C PRO A 108 -2.44 -20.18 9.39
N ARG A 109 -3.03 -20.18 10.56
CA ARG A 109 -2.44 -20.63 11.86
C ARG A 109 -1.32 -19.73 12.42
N VAL A 110 -1.07 -18.55 11.83
CA VAL A 110 -0.15 -17.56 12.41
C VAL A 110 -0.97 -16.57 13.23
N SER A 111 -0.51 -16.26 14.45
CA SER A 111 -1.19 -15.35 15.36
C SER A 111 -1.20 -13.91 14.83
N ALA A 112 -2.20 -13.10 15.23
CA ALA A 112 -2.23 -11.69 14.87
C ALA A 112 -0.98 -10.94 15.33
N LEU A 113 -0.46 -11.28 16.50
CA LEU A 113 0.77 -10.71 17.05
C LEU A 113 1.97 -10.99 16.12
N ASP A 114 2.13 -12.24 15.69
CA ASP A 114 3.25 -12.62 14.82
C ASP A 114 3.08 -12.08 13.39
N VAL A 115 1.85 -12.01 12.88
CA VAL A 115 1.55 -11.37 11.59
C VAL A 115 1.97 -9.90 11.57
N VAL A 116 1.75 -9.18 12.68
CA VAL A 116 2.12 -7.76 12.78
C VAL A 116 3.63 -7.60 13.04
N ALA A 117 4.26 -8.51 13.80
CA ALA A 117 5.69 -8.47 14.10
C ALA A 117 6.57 -8.87 12.90
N GLU A 118 6.08 -9.72 11.99
CA GLU A 118 6.83 -10.30 10.86
C GLU A 118 7.67 -9.28 10.07
N PRO A 119 7.15 -8.09 9.65
CA PRO A 119 7.94 -7.16 8.86
C PRO A 119 9.19 -6.60 9.56
N LEU A 120 9.24 -6.67 10.89
CA LEU A 120 10.38 -6.20 11.68
C LEU A 120 11.49 -7.24 11.81
N VAL A 121 11.17 -8.52 11.62
CA VAL A 121 12.11 -9.64 11.80
C VAL A 121 12.52 -10.33 10.51
N GLU A 122 11.99 -9.90 9.36
CA GLU A 122 12.29 -10.49 8.05
C GLU A 122 13.81 -10.64 7.76
N ASP A 123 14.64 -9.78 8.37
CA ASP A 123 16.09 -9.73 8.16
C ASP A 123 16.89 -10.28 9.34
N SER A 124 16.24 -10.60 10.46
CA SER A 124 16.90 -10.96 11.73
C SER A 124 17.21 -12.46 11.87
N GLY A 125 16.79 -13.26 10.88
CA GLY A 125 16.89 -14.72 10.98
C GLY A 125 16.04 -15.26 12.15
N GLU A 126 16.56 -16.30 12.85
CA GLU A 126 15.88 -16.91 14.00
C GLU A 126 16.38 -16.32 15.35
N ASP A 127 16.70 -15.03 15.41
CA ASP A 127 17.10 -14.37 16.66
C ASP A 127 15.89 -14.20 17.61
N PRO A 128 15.84 -14.90 18.75
CA PRO A 128 14.73 -14.83 19.69
C PRO A 128 14.57 -13.44 20.33
N ALA A 129 15.67 -12.70 20.53
CA ALA A 129 15.62 -11.37 21.12
C ALA A 129 15.02 -10.36 20.15
N ALA A 130 15.37 -10.42 18.87
CA ALA A 130 14.78 -9.61 17.82
C ALA A 130 13.28 -9.90 17.67
N LEU A 131 12.89 -11.17 17.74
CA LEU A 131 11.47 -11.56 17.67
C LEU A 131 10.66 -10.99 18.84
N GLU A 132 11.17 -11.05 20.08
CA GLU A 132 10.43 -10.53 21.23
C GLU A 132 10.36 -9.00 21.19
N ALA A 133 11.42 -8.30 20.76
CA ALA A 133 11.38 -6.85 20.54
C ALA A 133 10.37 -6.45 19.47
N ALA A 134 10.26 -7.22 18.40
CA ALA A 134 9.25 -7.00 17.35
C ALA A 134 7.82 -7.26 17.85
N ARG A 135 7.62 -8.28 18.68
CA ARG A 135 6.32 -8.56 19.32
C ARG A 135 5.89 -7.44 20.25
N GLU A 136 6.83 -6.85 21.02
CA GLU A 136 6.51 -5.73 21.88
C GLU A 136 6.01 -4.52 21.09
N GLN A 137 6.65 -4.20 19.98
CA GLN A 137 6.17 -3.17 19.07
C GLN A 137 4.80 -3.55 18.46
N ALA A 138 4.62 -4.81 18.10
CA ALA A 138 3.34 -5.29 17.56
C ALA A 138 2.19 -5.17 18.58
N ARG A 139 2.43 -5.42 19.88
CA ARG A 139 1.45 -5.19 20.96
C ARG A 139 1.01 -3.72 21.00
N ALA A 140 1.96 -2.78 20.93
CA ALA A 140 1.65 -1.35 20.91
C ALA A 140 0.79 -0.96 19.68
N TRP A 141 1.08 -1.51 18.50
CA TRP A 141 0.30 -1.27 17.29
C TRP A 141 -1.10 -1.88 17.36
N LEU A 142 -1.23 -3.12 17.86
CA LEU A 142 -2.53 -3.77 18.06
C LEU A 142 -3.39 -3.01 19.07
N THR A 143 -2.80 -2.52 20.15
CA THR A 143 -3.47 -1.66 21.14
C THR A 143 -3.94 -0.35 20.51
N ARG A 144 -3.06 0.35 19.77
CA ARG A 144 -3.40 1.60 19.09
C ARG A 144 -4.56 1.43 18.11
N LEU A 145 -4.59 0.31 17.38
CA LEU A 145 -5.67 -0.05 16.45
C LEU A 145 -6.84 -0.78 17.13
N ARG A 146 -6.90 -0.77 18.46
CA ARG A 146 -8.02 -1.30 19.25
C ARG A 146 -8.37 -2.74 18.93
N ILE A 147 -7.36 -3.57 18.67
CA ILE A 147 -7.54 -5.02 18.58
C ILE A 147 -7.56 -5.58 20.01
N PRO A 148 -8.64 -6.26 20.45
CA PRO A 148 -8.74 -6.82 21.79
C PRO A 148 -7.59 -7.82 22.06
N GLU A 149 -6.99 -7.73 23.25
CA GLU A 149 -5.84 -8.57 23.63
C GLU A 149 -6.12 -10.08 23.49
N ARG A 150 -7.35 -10.50 23.81
CA ARG A 150 -7.82 -11.90 23.64
C ARG A 150 -7.69 -12.45 22.21
N LEU A 151 -7.57 -11.57 21.21
CA LEU A 151 -7.43 -11.93 19.81
C LEU A 151 -5.96 -12.04 19.36
N TRP A 152 -5.01 -11.49 20.11
CA TRP A 152 -3.63 -11.39 19.66
C TRP A 152 -2.96 -12.74 19.39
N ALA A 153 -3.30 -13.76 20.19
CA ALA A 153 -2.79 -15.13 20.01
C ALA A 153 -3.56 -15.94 18.94
N LEU A 154 -4.66 -15.39 18.38
CA LEU A 154 -5.49 -16.08 17.41
C LEU A 154 -5.12 -15.68 15.97
N PRO A 155 -5.33 -16.58 14.98
CA PRO A 155 -5.15 -16.26 13.57
C PRO A 155 -6.17 -15.22 13.09
N PRO A 156 -5.75 -14.15 12.36
CA PRO A 156 -6.65 -13.13 11.87
C PRO A 156 -7.76 -13.63 10.93
N ALA A 157 -7.61 -14.83 10.34
CA ALA A 157 -8.65 -15.45 9.51
C ALA A 157 -9.98 -15.66 10.26
N THR A 158 -9.96 -15.69 11.60
CA THR A 158 -11.15 -15.85 12.45
C THR A 158 -11.80 -14.54 12.88
N PHE A 159 -11.21 -13.40 12.50
CA PHE A 159 -11.65 -12.06 12.91
C PHE A 159 -12.75 -11.51 12.01
N SER A 160 -13.48 -10.50 12.52
CA SER A 160 -14.37 -9.69 11.69
C SER A 160 -13.59 -8.94 10.61
N GLY A 161 -14.25 -8.52 9.52
CA GLY A 161 -13.61 -7.79 8.43
C GLY A 161 -12.89 -6.52 8.90
N GLY A 162 -13.47 -5.78 9.83
CA GLY A 162 -12.85 -4.57 10.40
C GLY A 162 -11.63 -4.89 11.28
N GLU A 163 -11.64 -6.00 12.05
CA GLU A 163 -10.48 -6.44 12.82
C GLU A 163 -9.36 -6.93 11.90
N GLN A 164 -9.69 -7.68 10.85
CA GLN A 164 -8.72 -8.09 9.83
C GLN A 164 -8.08 -6.88 9.14
N GLN A 165 -8.86 -5.87 8.81
CA GLN A 165 -8.35 -4.66 8.17
C GLN A 165 -7.42 -3.88 9.10
N ARG A 166 -7.73 -3.79 10.40
CA ARG A 166 -6.83 -3.15 11.38
C ARG A 166 -5.52 -3.92 11.55
N VAL A 167 -5.54 -5.25 11.55
CA VAL A 167 -4.32 -6.07 11.53
C VAL A 167 -3.51 -5.85 10.25
N ASN A 168 -4.19 -5.72 9.10
CA ASN A 168 -3.54 -5.40 7.82
C ASN A 168 -2.83 -4.05 7.85
N ILE A 169 -3.47 -3.03 8.41
CA ILE A 169 -2.88 -1.70 8.60
C ILE A 169 -1.68 -1.79 9.53
N ALA A 170 -1.81 -2.43 10.71
CA ALA A 170 -0.73 -2.62 11.66
C ALA A 170 0.50 -3.26 10.99
N ARG A 171 0.33 -4.40 10.32
CA ARG A 171 1.39 -5.13 9.63
C ARG A 171 2.13 -4.28 8.60
N ASN A 172 1.39 -3.49 7.81
CA ASN A 172 2.00 -2.72 6.73
C ASN A 172 2.60 -1.39 7.18
N MET A 173 2.18 -0.84 8.33
CA MET A 173 2.65 0.45 8.83
C MET A 173 3.62 0.35 10.01
N ILE A 174 3.76 -0.80 10.67
CA ILE A 174 4.69 -0.98 11.79
C ILE A 174 6.15 -0.74 11.38
N LYS A 175 6.54 -1.20 10.19
CA LYS A 175 7.87 -0.92 9.60
C LYS A 175 7.75 0.34 8.74
N PRO A 176 8.42 1.45 9.08
CA PRO A 176 8.42 2.65 8.25
C PRO A 176 8.97 2.34 6.86
N ARG A 177 8.23 2.73 5.83
CA ARG A 177 8.64 2.60 4.43
C ARG A 177 8.53 3.93 3.72
N PRO A 178 9.47 4.26 2.80
CA PRO A 178 9.45 5.52 2.06
C PRO A 178 8.20 5.72 1.21
N LEU A 179 7.63 4.64 0.65
CA LEU A 179 6.44 4.68 -0.19
C LEU A 179 5.34 3.81 0.42
N MET A 180 4.16 4.38 0.62
CA MET A 180 2.98 3.67 1.11
C MET A 180 1.85 3.71 0.08
N LEU A 181 1.32 2.54 -0.25
CA LEU A 181 0.15 2.38 -1.11
C LEU A 181 -1.04 1.97 -0.26
N LEU A 182 -2.15 2.68 -0.40
CA LEU A 182 -3.34 2.52 0.45
C LEU A 182 -4.56 2.25 -0.45
N ASP A 183 -5.05 1.02 -0.48
CA ASP A 183 -6.21 0.61 -1.30
C ASP A 183 -7.43 0.44 -0.39
N GLU A 184 -8.20 1.51 -0.23
CA GLU A 184 -9.40 1.59 0.60
C GLU A 184 -9.19 1.13 2.07
N PRO A 185 -8.20 1.67 2.79
CA PRO A 185 -7.80 1.16 4.10
C PRO A 185 -8.89 1.28 5.17
N THR A 186 -9.89 2.14 4.97
CA THR A 186 -10.94 2.45 5.95
C THR A 186 -12.33 1.90 5.61
N ALA A 187 -12.49 1.17 4.49
CA ALA A 187 -13.79 0.75 3.96
C ALA A 187 -14.64 -0.11 4.94
N SER A 188 -14.00 -0.82 5.88
CA SER A 188 -14.67 -1.71 6.84
C SER A 188 -14.54 -1.23 8.29
N LEU A 189 -14.21 0.05 8.50
CA LEU A 189 -13.93 0.61 9.82
C LEU A 189 -15.07 1.54 10.29
N ASP A 190 -15.30 1.55 11.60
CA ASP A 190 -16.13 2.57 12.24
C ASP A 190 -15.41 3.92 12.34
N ALA A 191 -16.13 4.98 12.70
CA ALA A 191 -15.60 6.34 12.76
C ALA A 191 -14.39 6.49 13.70
N ALA A 192 -14.39 5.80 14.85
CA ALA A 192 -13.32 5.91 15.83
C ALA A 192 -12.01 5.24 15.32
N ASN A 193 -12.13 4.10 14.62
CA ASN A 193 -10.99 3.42 14.00
C ASN A 193 -10.52 4.16 12.75
N THR A 194 -11.44 4.74 11.98
CA THR A 194 -11.12 5.61 10.82
C THR A 194 -10.27 6.81 11.25
N GLY A 195 -10.62 7.49 12.35
CA GLY A 195 -9.82 8.59 12.91
C GLY A 195 -8.38 8.17 13.22
N THR A 196 -8.20 7.01 13.86
CA THR A 196 -6.86 6.47 14.15
C THR A 196 -6.05 6.21 12.86
N VAL A 197 -6.70 5.73 11.80
CA VAL A 197 -6.02 5.48 10.51
C VAL A 197 -5.63 6.79 9.83
N ILE A 198 -6.47 7.82 9.89
CA ILE A 198 -6.12 9.17 9.40
C ILE A 198 -4.86 9.68 10.09
N GLU A 199 -4.80 9.60 11.43
CA GLU A 199 -3.62 10.00 12.20
C GLU A 199 -2.36 9.23 11.76
N LEU A 200 -2.45 7.91 11.59
CA LEU A 200 -1.33 7.09 11.14
C LEU A 200 -0.81 7.49 9.75
N ILE A 201 -1.71 7.82 8.83
CA ILE A 201 -1.37 8.30 7.48
C ILE A 201 -0.66 9.66 7.57
N GLN A 202 -1.21 10.59 8.34
CA GLN A 202 -0.63 11.92 8.55
C GLN A 202 0.75 11.85 9.21
N GLU A 203 0.92 10.99 10.21
CA GLU A 203 2.21 10.75 10.84
C GLU A 203 3.24 10.15 9.86
N ALA A 204 2.82 9.23 8.99
CA ALA A 204 3.71 8.67 7.97
C ALA A 204 4.17 9.76 6.97
N ALA A 205 3.25 10.61 6.50
CA ALA A 205 3.56 11.76 5.65
C ALA A 205 4.51 12.75 6.36
N ALA A 206 4.25 13.08 7.62
CA ALA A 206 5.08 13.98 8.42
C ALA A 206 6.50 13.45 8.62
N ARG A 207 6.67 12.12 8.67
CA ARG A 207 7.99 11.46 8.70
C ARG A 207 8.68 11.42 7.33
N GLY A 208 8.06 11.94 6.28
CA GLY A 208 8.61 12.03 4.94
C GLY A 208 8.25 10.85 4.02
N ALA A 209 7.35 9.96 4.41
CA ALA A 209 6.85 8.94 3.48
C ALA A 209 6.02 9.60 2.36
N ALA A 210 6.17 9.11 1.13
CA ALA A 210 5.24 9.40 0.04
C ALA A 210 4.09 8.41 0.11
N LEU A 211 2.85 8.87 -0.04
CA LEU A 211 1.68 8.02 0.01
C LEU A 211 0.85 8.17 -1.27
N VAL A 212 0.32 7.05 -1.77
CA VAL A 212 -0.66 7.03 -2.86
C VAL A 212 -1.87 6.25 -2.36
N GLY A 213 -3.03 6.88 -2.27
CA GLY A 213 -4.19 6.29 -1.63
C GLY A 213 -5.48 6.38 -2.44
N ILE A 214 -6.33 5.36 -2.28
CA ILE A 214 -7.71 5.33 -2.72
C ILE A 214 -8.55 5.33 -1.45
N PHE A 215 -9.50 6.27 -1.37
CA PHE A 215 -10.42 6.39 -0.25
C PHE A 215 -11.84 6.48 -0.78
N HIS A 216 -12.73 5.65 -0.26
CA HIS A 216 -14.13 5.65 -0.64
C HIS A 216 -14.89 6.78 0.04
N ASP A 217 -14.51 7.10 1.27
CA ASP A 217 -15.05 8.20 2.06
C ASP A 217 -14.30 9.50 1.72
N ALA A 218 -15.03 10.49 1.20
CA ALA A 218 -14.50 11.80 0.85
C ALA A 218 -13.88 12.51 2.07
N HIS A 219 -14.47 12.35 3.27
CA HIS A 219 -13.95 12.96 4.49
C HIS A 219 -12.54 12.44 4.83
N VAL A 220 -12.31 11.13 4.69
CA VAL A 220 -10.98 10.53 4.89
C VAL A 220 -10.00 11.06 3.84
N GLY A 221 -10.42 11.05 2.57
CA GLY A 221 -9.61 11.58 1.48
C GLY A 221 -9.21 13.04 1.71
N ASP A 222 -10.15 13.90 2.13
CA ASP A 222 -9.91 15.32 2.41
C ASP A 222 -8.97 15.53 3.60
N ALA A 223 -9.09 14.69 4.63
CA ALA A 223 -8.25 14.79 5.82
C ALA A 223 -6.77 14.44 5.58
N VAL A 224 -6.47 13.61 4.57
CA VAL A 224 -5.10 13.13 4.32
C VAL A 224 -4.46 13.69 3.05
N ALA A 225 -5.25 14.18 2.08
CA ALA A 225 -4.75 14.61 0.78
C ALA A 225 -3.87 15.86 0.86
N THR A 226 -2.67 15.78 0.29
CA THR A 226 -1.88 16.98 -0.07
C THR A 226 -2.15 17.35 -1.53
N ARG A 227 -2.49 16.37 -2.36
CA ARG A 227 -2.88 16.53 -3.77
C ARG A 227 -3.86 15.44 -4.18
N ARG A 228 -4.70 15.76 -5.17
CA ARG A 228 -5.68 14.85 -5.77
C ARG A 228 -5.50 14.78 -7.27
N ILE A 229 -5.75 13.62 -7.85
CA ILE A 229 -5.82 13.41 -9.29
C ILE A 229 -7.04 12.56 -9.64
N ASN A 230 -7.68 12.86 -10.75
CA ASN A 230 -8.74 12.02 -11.28
C ASN A 230 -8.13 10.97 -12.23
N VAL A 231 -8.23 9.68 -11.87
CA VAL A 231 -7.70 8.60 -12.71
C VAL A 231 -8.44 8.50 -14.06
N GLY A 232 -9.66 9.04 -14.15
CA GLY A 232 -10.38 9.15 -15.41
C GLY A 232 -9.65 9.95 -16.50
N ASP A 233 -8.79 10.90 -16.10
CA ASP A 233 -8.02 11.74 -17.03
C ASP A 233 -6.95 10.92 -17.80
N PHE A 234 -6.62 9.72 -17.31
CA PHE A 234 -5.67 8.78 -17.92
C PHE A 234 -6.35 7.69 -18.76
N ARG A 235 -7.61 7.83 -19.11
CA ARG A 235 -8.27 6.90 -20.02
C ARG A 235 -8.13 7.39 -21.47
N SER A 236 -7.93 6.45 -22.38
CA SER A 236 -8.09 6.73 -23.81
C SER A 236 -9.52 7.20 -24.05
N ALA A 237 -9.71 8.31 -24.78
CA ALA A 237 -11.02 8.63 -25.32
C ALA A 237 -11.49 7.42 -26.14
N ALA A 238 -12.69 6.93 -25.83
CA ALA A 238 -13.31 5.80 -26.53
C ALA A 238 -13.65 6.16 -27.97
#